data_5ef80cd3a165acb04ce65cd11580091b
#
_entry.id   5ef80cd3a165acb04ce65cd11580091b
#
_cell.length_a   1.000
_cell.length_b   1.000
_cell.length_c   1.000
_cell.angle_alpha   90.00
_cell.angle_beta   90.00
_cell.angle_gamma   90.00
#
_symmetry.space_group_name_H-M   'P 1'
#
loop_
_entity.id
_entity.type
_entity.pdbx_description
1 polymer ?
#
loop_
_entity_poly.entity_id
_entity_poly.type
_entity_poly.pdbx_seq_one_letter_code
_entity_poly.pdbx_strand_id
1 'polypeptide(L)'
;RLEYTLAFHSSSFADGRYGGLAMGVLLHIDGHTIYHAGDTALFGDMQHIGRKNLDFAFLPIGDNFTMGPRDALEALELLKPKQVIPIHYNTFPIIKQDAHKFVGDAEALGYSGRVLNPGDNIETKTQYAGT
;
A
#
# COMPACT_ATOMS: atom_id res chain seq x y z
N ARG A 1 10.19 -12.55 8.13
CA ARG A 1 8.96 -12.67 8.91
C ARG A 1 7.80 -12.03 8.16
N LEU A 2 6.64 -12.66 8.19
CA LEU A 2 5.41 -12.18 7.60
C LEU A 2 4.35 -11.99 8.71
N GLU A 3 3.63 -10.85 8.66
CA GLU A 3 2.47 -10.59 9.52
C GLU A 3 1.28 -10.24 8.63
N TYR A 4 0.09 -10.71 8.97
CA TYR A 4 -1.15 -10.29 8.33
C TYR A 4 -1.72 -9.07 9.04
N THR A 5 -2.32 -8.17 8.26
CA THR A 5 -3.00 -6.97 8.76
C THR A 5 -4.48 -7.02 8.40
N LEU A 6 -5.27 -6.16 9.02
CA LEU A 6 -6.63 -5.92 8.58
C LEU A 6 -6.65 -5.33 7.17
N ALA A 7 -7.73 -5.62 6.44
CA ALA A 7 -8.12 -4.93 5.22
C ALA A 7 -9.65 -4.89 5.16
N PHE A 8 -10.19 -3.77 4.71
CA PHE A 8 -11.63 -3.57 4.60
C PHE A 8 -12.05 -3.75 3.14
N HIS A 9 -12.41 -4.95 2.81
CA HIS A 9 -12.81 -5.36 1.46
C HIS A 9 -13.68 -6.62 1.54
N SER A 10 -14.49 -6.83 0.50
CA SER A 10 -15.19 -8.12 0.33
C SER A 10 -14.19 -9.23 -0.03
N SER A 11 -14.56 -10.45 0.27
CA SER A 11 -13.75 -11.63 -0.08
C SER A 11 -14.69 -12.76 -0.48
N SER A 12 -14.61 -13.17 -1.74
CA SER A 12 -15.42 -14.27 -2.27
C SER A 12 -14.67 -15.06 -3.34
N PHE A 13 -14.98 -16.33 -3.45
CA PHE A 13 -14.60 -17.15 -4.60
C PHE A 13 -15.44 -16.79 -5.83
N ALA A 14 -15.00 -17.24 -7.00
CA ALA A 14 -15.71 -16.98 -8.27
C ALA A 14 -17.13 -17.51 -8.28
N ASP A 15 -17.45 -18.52 -7.49
CA ASP A 15 -18.78 -19.10 -7.32
C ASP A 15 -19.66 -18.36 -6.29
N GLY A 16 -19.17 -17.24 -5.73
CA GLY A 16 -19.88 -16.42 -4.75
C GLY A 16 -19.77 -16.87 -3.30
N ARG A 17 -19.09 -17.98 -3.00
CA ARG A 17 -18.85 -18.40 -1.61
C ARG A 17 -17.92 -17.43 -0.90
N TYR A 18 -18.13 -17.26 0.41
CA TYR A 18 -17.28 -16.44 1.25
C TYR A 18 -15.82 -16.94 1.25
N GLY A 19 -14.88 -16.05 0.92
CA GLY A 19 -13.46 -16.37 0.75
C GLY A 19 -12.60 -16.20 1.99
N GLY A 20 -13.20 -15.85 3.14
CA GLY A 20 -12.47 -15.54 4.36
C GLY A 20 -12.29 -14.04 4.59
N LEU A 21 -11.51 -13.67 5.57
CA LEU A 21 -11.20 -12.27 5.85
C LEU A 21 -10.23 -11.71 4.80
N ALA A 22 -10.54 -10.51 4.29
CA ALA A 22 -9.58 -9.74 3.51
C ALA A 22 -8.41 -9.32 4.40
N MET A 23 -7.20 -9.28 3.85
CA MET A 23 -6.01 -8.94 4.62
C MET A 23 -4.97 -8.21 3.78
N GLY A 24 -4.18 -7.38 4.46
CA GLY A 24 -2.90 -6.89 3.98
C GLY A 24 -1.75 -7.68 4.60
N VAL A 25 -0.54 -7.30 4.26
CA VAL A 25 0.68 -8.01 4.67
C VAL A 25 1.76 -7.02 5.10
N LEU A 26 2.42 -7.33 6.22
CA LEU A 26 3.70 -6.75 6.60
C LEU A 26 4.78 -7.80 6.37
N LEU A 27 5.77 -7.44 5.55
CA LEU A 27 6.94 -8.26 5.29
C LEU A 27 8.17 -7.62 5.93
N HIS A 28 8.82 -8.36 6.82
CA HIS A 28 10.09 -7.98 7.44
C HIS A 28 11.19 -8.82 6.81
N ILE A 29 12.06 -8.18 6.03
CA ILE A 29 13.14 -8.83 5.31
C ILE A 29 14.37 -7.92 5.22
N ASP A 30 15.55 -8.46 5.51
CA ASP A 30 16.83 -7.76 5.39
C ASP A 30 16.86 -6.36 6.03
N GLY A 31 16.23 -6.24 7.21
CA GLY A 31 16.13 -4.99 7.95
C GLY A 31 15.09 -4.00 7.43
N HIS A 32 14.34 -4.36 6.39
CA HIS A 32 13.26 -3.54 5.85
C HIS A 32 11.89 -4.02 6.33
N THR A 33 10.98 -3.09 6.49
CA THR A 33 9.56 -3.35 6.75
C THR A 33 8.72 -2.84 5.59
N ILE A 34 8.03 -3.75 4.91
CA ILE A 34 7.22 -3.48 3.73
C ILE A 34 5.76 -3.77 4.06
N TYR A 35 4.90 -2.79 3.85
CA TYR A 35 3.46 -2.95 3.95
C TYR A 35 2.83 -3.05 2.56
N HIS A 36 2.12 -4.12 2.30
CA HIS A 36 1.25 -4.26 1.13
C HIS A 36 -0.19 -4.28 1.64
N ALA A 37 -0.92 -3.22 1.36
CA ALA A 37 -2.27 -3.04 1.92
C ALA A 37 -3.29 -4.06 1.38
N GLY A 38 -3.02 -4.66 0.23
CA GLY A 38 -4.01 -5.44 -0.49
C GLY A 38 -5.14 -4.56 -1.00
N ASP A 39 -6.29 -5.14 -1.22
CA ASP A 39 -7.51 -4.40 -1.56
C ASP A 39 -8.17 -3.94 -0.26
N THR A 40 -8.19 -2.65 -0.04
CA THR A 40 -8.75 -2.07 1.19
C THR A 40 -9.29 -0.66 0.99
N ALA A 41 -10.33 -0.34 1.75
CA ALA A 41 -10.69 1.04 2.03
C ALA A 41 -9.73 1.64 3.07
N LEU A 42 -9.77 2.97 3.23
CA LEU A 42 -9.08 3.67 4.32
C LEU A 42 -9.67 3.24 5.68
N PHE A 43 -8.80 2.98 6.65
CA PHE A 43 -9.22 2.67 8.02
C PHE A 43 -8.26 3.26 9.07
N GLY A 44 -8.82 3.66 10.21
CA GLY A 44 -8.07 4.38 11.24
C GLY A 44 -6.93 3.58 11.85
N ASP A 45 -7.06 2.25 11.96
CA ASP A 45 -6.03 1.39 12.54
C ASP A 45 -4.76 1.26 11.66
N MET A 46 -4.75 1.87 10.48
CA MET A 46 -3.50 2.05 9.72
C MET A 46 -2.44 2.79 10.52
N GLN A 47 -2.82 3.63 11.49
CA GLN A 47 -1.85 4.27 12.39
C GLN A 47 -1.04 3.25 13.21
N HIS A 48 -1.61 2.11 13.58
CA HIS A 48 -0.88 1.05 14.28
C HIS A 48 0.11 0.33 13.36
N ILE A 49 -0.25 0.18 12.10
CA ILE A 49 0.66 -0.34 11.06
C ILE A 49 1.83 0.63 10.87
N GLY A 50 1.55 1.93 10.83
CA GLY A 50 2.57 2.98 10.71
C GLY A 50 3.61 2.97 11.82
N ARG A 51 3.26 2.53 13.04
CA ARG A 51 4.21 2.38 14.15
C ARG A 51 5.28 1.31 13.93
N LYS A 52 5.15 0.50 12.88
CA LYS A 52 6.15 -0.51 12.50
C LYS A 52 7.34 0.06 11.72
N ASN A 53 7.40 1.38 11.50
CA ASN A 53 8.48 2.06 10.76
C ASN A 53 8.63 1.54 9.34
N LEU A 54 7.63 1.80 8.52
CA LEU A 54 7.52 1.29 7.15
C LEU A 54 8.58 1.90 6.23
N ASP A 55 9.38 1.09 5.59
CA ASP A 55 10.27 1.51 4.51
C ASP A 55 9.47 1.73 3.23
N PHE A 56 8.52 0.84 2.95
CA PHE A 56 7.65 0.92 1.78
C PHE A 56 6.19 0.66 2.17
N ALA A 57 5.27 1.39 1.53
CA ALA A 57 3.85 1.09 1.56
C ALA A 57 3.31 0.98 0.14
N PHE A 58 2.77 -0.17 -0.20
CA PHE A 58 2.06 -0.42 -1.46
C PHE A 58 0.57 -0.20 -1.20
N LEU A 59 0.02 0.89 -1.75
CA LEU A 59 -1.35 1.32 -1.49
C LEU A 59 -2.21 1.30 -2.76
N PRO A 60 -3.41 0.72 -2.71
CA PRO A 60 -4.34 0.77 -3.84
C PRO A 60 -4.84 2.20 -4.02
N ILE A 61 -4.92 2.66 -5.27
CA ILE A 61 -5.43 3.99 -5.62
C ILE A 61 -6.53 3.96 -6.68
N GLY A 62 -7.03 2.78 -7.03
CA GLY A 62 -7.99 2.61 -8.13
C GLY A 62 -9.33 3.27 -7.90
N ASP A 63 -9.72 3.55 -6.66
CA ASP A 63 -11.05 4.01 -6.27
C ASP A 63 -12.15 2.96 -6.58
N ASN A 64 -13.39 3.29 -6.33
CA ASN A 64 -14.59 2.47 -6.52
C ASN A 64 -14.63 1.17 -5.70
N PHE A 65 -13.57 0.38 -5.70
CA PHE A 65 -13.50 -0.90 -4.96
C PHE A 65 -12.48 -0.87 -3.83
N THR A 66 -11.57 0.09 -3.84
CA THR A 66 -10.52 0.28 -2.84
C THR A 66 -10.40 1.77 -2.50
N MET A 67 -9.35 2.16 -1.78
CA MET A 67 -9.00 3.57 -1.67
C MET A 67 -8.84 4.19 -3.06
N GLY A 68 -9.28 5.43 -3.21
CA GLY A 68 -8.88 6.29 -4.30
C GLY A 68 -7.63 7.10 -3.95
N PRO A 69 -7.14 7.94 -4.86
CA PRO A 69 -5.95 8.76 -4.61
C PRO A 69 -6.06 9.64 -3.36
N ARG A 70 -7.23 10.23 -3.12
CA ARG A 70 -7.47 11.09 -1.96
C ARG A 70 -7.35 10.31 -0.64
N ASP A 71 -8.01 9.16 -0.54
CA ASP A 71 -7.96 8.32 0.65
C ASP A 71 -6.55 7.76 0.88
N ALA A 72 -5.85 7.41 -0.19
CA ALA A 72 -4.48 6.95 -0.10
C ALA A 72 -3.52 8.04 0.42
N LEU A 73 -3.72 9.31 0.04
CA LEU A 73 -2.98 10.44 0.62
C LEU A 73 -3.28 10.59 2.12
N GLU A 74 -4.54 10.42 2.53
CA GLU A 74 -4.91 10.44 3.95
C GLU A 74 -4.29 9.25 4.70
N ALA A 75 -4.23 8.07 4.08
CA ALA A 75 -3.55 6.91 4.64
C ALA A 75 -2.06 7.17 4.91
N LEU A 76 -1.38 7.98 4.11
CA LEU A 76 0.02 8.35 4.35
C LEU A 76 0.24 9.04 5.69
N GLU A 77 -0.71 9.86 6.13
CA GLU A 77 -0.65 10.52 7.45
C GLU A 77 -0.74 9.53 8.63
N LEU A 78 -1.38 8.38 8.40
CA LEU A 78 -1.48 7.31 9.39
C LEU A 78 -0.28 6.36 9.33
N LEU A 79 0.14 6.00 8.12
CA LEU A 79 1.19 5.01 7.87
C LEU A 79 2.59 5.58 7.96
N LYS A 80 2.80 6.83 7.53
CA LYS A 80 4.08 7.54 7.51
C LYS A 80 5.23 6.72 6.92
N PRO A 81 5.06 6.13 5.73
CA PRO A 81 6.10 5.32 5.10
C PRO A 81 7.26 6.19 4.61
N LYS A 82 8.44 5.62 4.49
CA LYS A 82 9.57 6.30 3.81
C LYS A 82 9.32 6.46 2.32
N GLN A 83 8.69 5.46 1.68
CA GLN A 83 8.28 5.52 0.30
C GLN A 83 6.89 4.89 0.10
N VAL A 84 6.08 5.50 -0.78
CA VAL A 84 4.78 4.96 -1.20
C VAL A 84 4.85 4.53 -2.67
N ILE A 85 4.27 3.38 -2.95
CA ILE A 85 4.11 2.85 -4.30
C ILE A 85 2.62 2.65 -4.55
N PRO A 86 2.01 3.41 -5.47
CA PRO A 86 0.61 3.19 -5.85
C PRO A 86 0.47 1.87 -6.61
N ILE A 87 -0.59 1.14 -6.29
CA ILE A 87 -0.95 -0.13 -6.92
C ILE A 87 -2.45 -0.17 -7.26
N HIS A 88 -2.89 -1.21 -7.94
CA HIS A 88 -4.30 -1.50 -8.21
C HIS A 88 -5.01 -0.35 -8.92
N TYR A 89 -4.49 0.04 -10.09
CA TYR A 89 -5.08 1.07 -10.96
C TYR A 89 -4.79 0.74 -12.44
N ASN A 90 -5.55 1.33 -13.34
CA ASN A 90 -5.39 1.23 -14.81
C ASN A 90 -5.54 -0.16 -15.44
N THR A 91 -5.86 -1.22 -14.71
CA THR A 91 -6.02 -2.56 -15.28
C THR A 91 -7.39 -2.75 -15.96
N PHE A 92 -8.36 -1.90 -15.65
CA PHE A 92 -9.63 -1.78 -16.35
C PHE A 92 -10.21 -0.36 -16.16
N PRO A 93 -11.15 0.09 -17.04
CA PRO A 93 -11.49 1.52 -17.14
C PRO A 93 -11.97 2.19 -15.85
N ILE A 94 -12.75 1.49 -15.03
CA ILE A 94 -13.36 2.08 -13.83
C ILE A 94 -12.33 2.41 -12.72
N ILE A 95 -11.14 1.82 -12.78
CA ILE A 95 -10.04 2.11 -11.84
C ILE A 95 -8.89 2.89 -12.49
N LYS A 96 -9.18 3.62 -13.56
CA LYS A 96 -8.19 4.48 -14.21
C LYS A 96 -7.83 5.64 -13.29
N GLN A 97 -6.52 5.80 -13.01
CA GLN A 97 -5.97 6.87 -12.18
C GLN A 97 -4.66 7.39 -12.76
N ASP A 98 -4.32 8.62 -12.43
CA ASP A 98 -3.02 9.22 -12.70
C ASP A 98 -2.06 8.98 -11.52
N ALA A 99 -1.25 7.95 -11.62
CA ALA A 99 -0.31 7.59 -10.57
C ALA A 99 0.81 8.62 -10.38
N HIS A 100 1.24 9.31 -11.46
CA HIS A 100 2.24 10.36 -11.37
C HIS A 100 1.70 11.58 -10.61
N LYS A 101 0.44 11.94 -10.84
CA LYS A 101 -0.22 12.98 -10.06
C LYS A 101 -0.31 12.59 -8.59
N PHE A 102 -0.70 11.36 -8.29
CA PHE A 102 -0.76 10.86 -6.91
C PHE A 102 0.61 10.98 -6.21
N VAL A 103 1.68 10.54 -6.86
CA VAL A 103 3.04 10.64 -6.31
C VAL A 103 3.44 12.10 -6.09
N GLY A 104 3.15 13.00 -7.04
CA GLY A 104 3.39 14.42 -6.87
C GLY A 104 2.64 15.03 -5.70
N ASP A 105 1.38 14.67 -5.49
CA ASP A 105 0.58 15.10 -4.35
C ASP A 105 1.14 14.55 -3.02
N ALA A 106 1.62 13.30 -3.01
CA ALA A 106 2.28 12.71 -1.85
C ALA A 106 3.59 13.44 -1.51
N GLU A 107 4.39 13.79 -2.51
CA GLU A 107 5.63 14.57 -2.33
C GLU A 107 5.34 15.96 -1.77
N ALA A 108 4.27 16.60 -2.20
CA ALA A 108 3.83 17.89 -1.66
C ALA A 108 3.45 17.81 -0.17
N LEU A 109 3.04 16.64 0.32
CA LEU A 109 2.79 16.36 1.74
C LEU A 109 4.05 15.94 2.51
N GLY A 110 5.19 15.83 1.84
CA GLY A 110 6.47 15.46 2.47
C GLY A 110 6.81 13.97 2.40
N TYR A 111 6.06 13.17 1.64
CA TYR A 111 6.31 11.73 1.46
C TYR A 111 7.02 11.47 0.12
N SER A 112 8.01 10.61 0.12
CA SER A 112 8.60 10.14 -1.13
C SER A 112 7.71 9.09 -1.77
N GLY A 113 7.58 9.12 -3.10
CA GLY A 113 6.81 8.13 -3.83
C GLY A 113 7.47 7.73 -5.13
N ARG A 114 7.03 6.61 -5.67
CA ARG A 114 7.54 6.10 -6.94
C ARG A 114 6.45 5.36 -7.70
N VAL A 115 6.31 5.68 -8.98
CA VAL A 115 5.46 4.90 -9.90
C VAL A 115 6.27 3.75 -10.45
N LEU A 116 5.80 2.51 -10.26
CA LEU A 116 6.37 1.32 -10.83
C LEU A 116 5.40 0.69 -11.82
N ASN A 117 5.89 0.36 -13.00
CA ASN A 117 5.15 -0.46 -13.95
C ASN A 117 5.45 -1.95 -13.72
N PRO A 118 4.58 -2.87 -14.17
CA PRO A 118 4.88 -4.29 -14.12
C PRO A 118 6.25 -4.60 -14.76
N GLY A 119 7.11 -5.29 -14.00
CA GLY A 119 8.48 -5.58 -14.40
C GLY A 119 9.55 -4.62 -13.86
N ASP A 120 9.15 -3.45 -13.37
CA ASP A 120 10.08 -2.54 -12.69
C ASP A 120 10.47 -3.10 -11.32
N ASN A 121 11.61 -2.63 -10.83
CA ASN A 121 12.11 -3.01 -9.50
C ASN A 121 12.68 -1.80 -8.75
N ILE A 122 12.82 -1.96 -7.44
CA ILE A 122 13.53 -1.04 -6.56
C ILE A 122 14.61 -1.84 -5.85
N GLU A 123 15.85 -1.38 -5.98
CA GLU A 123 16.95 -1.94 -5.19
C GLU A 123 16.95 -1.32 -3.79
N THR A 124 16.98 -2.17 -2.78
CA THR A 124 17.14 -1.76 -1.38
C THR A 124 18.57 -2.05 -0.93
N LYS A 125 19.17 -1.11 -0.21
CA LYS A 125 20.45 -1.38 0.43
C LYS A 125 20.20 -2.24 1.67
N THR A 126 20.89 -3.39 1.77
CA THR A 126 20.82 -4.22 2.96
C THR A 126 21.20 -3.39 4.19
N GLN A 127 20.27 -3.26 5.12
CA GLN A 127 20.56 -2.64 6.42
C GLN A 127 21.09 -3.74 7.33
N TYR A 128 22.42 -3.89 7.35
CA TYR A 128 23.03 -4.67 8.40
C TYR A 128 22.77 -3.97 9.73
N ALA A 129 22.27 -4.71 10.72
CA ALA A 129 22.26 -4.22 12.09
C ALA A 129 23.70 -3.82 12.41
N GLY A 130 23.93 -2.54 12.69
CA GLY A 130 25.25 -2.04 13.03
C GLY A 130 25.83 -2.83 14.20
N THR A 131 27.05 -3.27 14.02
CA THR A 131 27.83 -3.88 15.09
C THR A 131 28.10 -2.88 16.19
#